data_6e90e108d6ce8e630b1e7b32ded2d43c
#
_entry.id   6e90e108d6ce8e630b1e7b32ded2d43c
#
_cell.length_a   1.000
_cell.length_b   1.000
_cell.length_c   1.000
_cell.angle_alpha   90.00
_cell.angle_beta   90.00
_cell.angle_gamma   90.00
#
_symmetry.space_group_name_H-M   'P 1'
#
loop_
_entity.id
_entity.type
_entity.pdbx_description
1 polymer ?
#
loop_
_entity_poly.entity_id
_entity_poly.type
_entity_poly.pdbx_seq_one_letter_code
_entity_poly.pdbx_strand_id
1 'polypeptide(L)'
;MTAVPSPVREPAWSLSRSAIGLWVVESVVSSAVLGIAAAAIAVFVPSEPGTPLPTLRWLAPVVVLLYAVVAIGVRPWFKHRVYRWEVTDDAVFTRTGWLSQTWTLVPISRIQTVDVTRGVLQQLFGLSTVAVLTASSEGTVRIWHLEADVAQRVAEDLAHRAEQVRDQAT
;
A
#
# COMPACT_ATOMS: atom_id res chain seq x y z
N MET A 1 -8.18 35.65 -7.36
CA MET A 1 -7.74 35.23 -6.02
C MET A 1 -7.90 33.71 -5.98
N THR A 2 -6.83 32.98 -6.22
CA THR A 2 -6.80 31.54 -6.12
C THR A 2 -6.83 31.16 -4.65
N ALA A 3 -7.92 30.54 -4.21
CA ALA A 3 -8.02 29.99 -2.86
C ALA A 3 -6.88 28.97 -2.68
N VAL A 4 -5.95 29.26 -1.77
CA VAL A 4 -4.96 28.29 -1.30
C VAL A 4 -5.77 27.16 -0.70
N PRO A 5 -5.65 25.91 -1.20
CA PRO A 5 -6.38 24.79 -0.61
C PRO A 5 -5.98 24.72 0.87
N SER A 6 -6.96 24.69 1.75
CA SER A 6 -6.74 24.47 3.19
C SER A 6 -5.85 23.24 3.36
N PRO A 7 -4.86 23.27 4.27
CA PRO A 7 -4.00 22.12 4.48
C PRO A 7 -4.90 20.92 4.80
N VAL A 8 -4.83 19.89 3.96
CA VAL A 8 -5.61 18.67 4.15
C VAL A 8 -5.21 18.12 5.50
N ARG A 9 -6.18 17.99 6.41
CA ARG A 9 -5.97 17.49 7.78
C ARG A 9 -5.20 16.17 7.72
N GLU A 10 -4.17 16.03 8.53
CA GLU A 10 -3.45 14.77 8.65
C GLU A 10 -4.35 13.72 9.31
N PRO A 11 -4.55 12.55 8.67
CA PRO A 11 -5.36 11.48 9.22
C PRO A 11 -4.74 10.96 10.53
N ALA A 12 -5.60 10.67 11.52
CA ALA A 12 -5.19 10.39 12.90
C ALA A 12 -4.54 9.02 13.09
N TRP A 13 -4.97 7.99 12.32
CA TRP A 13 -4.63 6.60 12.58
C TRP A 13 -3.51 6.09 11.68
N SER A 14 -2.56 5.35 12.26
CA SER A 14 -1.53 4.60 11.52
C SER A 14 -2.06 3.21 11.15
N LEU A 15 -1.39 2.58 10.19
CA LEU A 15 -1.62 1.17 9.87
C LEU A 15 -1.17 0.25 11.01
N SER A 16 -1.62 -1.01 10.99
CA SER A 16 -1.13 -2.03 11.92
C SER A 16 0.39 -2.22 11.81
N ARG A 17 1.06 -2.47 12.92
CA ARG A 17 2.48 -2.80 12.94
C ARG A 17 2.79 -4.10 12.21
N SER A 18 1.84 -5.03 12.16
CA SER A 18 1.94 -6.27 11.39
C SER A 18 2.14 -6.04 9.88
N ALA A 19 1.73 -4.86 9.36
CA ALA A 19 2.01 -4.47 7.98
C ALA A 19 3.50 -4.34 7.68
N ILE A 20 4.32 -3.97 8.67
CA ILE A 20 5.79 -3.92 8.52
C ILE A 20 6.31 -5.32 8.23
N GLY A 21 5.89 -6.32 9.01
CA GLY A 21 6.27 -7.73 8.82
C GLY A 21 5.89 -8.25 7.44
N LEU A 22 4.67 -7.94 6.99
CA LEU A 22 4.20 -8.31 5.65
C LEU A 22 5.10 -7.71 4.56
N TRP A 23 5.40 -6.42 4.62
CA TRP A 23 6.27 -5.76 3.63
C TRP A 23 7.71 -6.24 3.68
N VAL A 24 8.23 -6.64 4.84
CA VAL A 24 9.53 -7.28 4.97
C VAL A 24 9.53 -8.62 4.23
N VAL A 25 8.52 -9.47 4.45
CA VAL A 25 8.40 -10.76 3.74
C VAL A 25 8.27 -10.56 2.23
N GLU A 26 7.43 -9.64 1.76
CA GLU A 26 7.35 -9.29 0.33
C GLU A 26 8.70 -8.87 -0.24
N SER A 27 9.45 -8.05 0.51
CA SER A 27 10.76 -7.56 0.10
C SER A 27 11.82 -8.67 0.08
N VAL A 28 11.78 -9.59 1.04
CA VAL A 28 12.66 -10.78 1.07
C VAL A 28 12.38 -11.68 -0.13
N VAL A 29 11.11 -11.97 -0.39
CA VAL A 29 10.71 -12.81 -1.54
C VAL A 29 11.14 -12.15 -2.87
N SER A 30 10.87 -10.86 -3.04
CA SER A 30 11.27 -10.16 -4.26
C SER A 30 12.79 -10.10 -4.44
N SER A 31 13.54 -9.89 -3.36
CA SER A 31 15.01 -9.89 -3.39
C SER A 31 15.56 -11.28 -3.71
N ALA A 32 14.95 -12.34 -3.17
CA ALA A 32 15.33 -13.72 -3.48
C ALA A 32 15.09 -14.06 -4.96
N VAL A 33 13.94 -13.67 -5.50
CA VAL A 33 13.62 -13.90 -6.92
C VAL A 33 14.62 -13.16 -7.81
N LEU A 34 14.93 -11.89 -7.51
CA LEU A 34 15.93 -11.13 -8.26
C LEU A 34 17.34 -11.75 -8.13
N GLY A 35 17.69 -12.23 -6.94
CA GLY A 35 18.98 -12.91 -6.72
C GLY A 35 19.11 -14.20 -7.52
N ILE A 36 18.04 -15.03 -7.53
CA ILE A 36 17.99 -16.27 -8.33
C ILE A 36 18.08 -15.94 -9.82
N ALA A 37 17.36 -14.94 -10.30
CA ALA A 37 17.41 -14.51 -11.71
C ALA A 37 18.83 -14.02 -12.09
N ALA A 38 19.45 -13.20 -11.25
CA ALA A 38 20.82 -12.74 -11.47
C ALA A 38 21.84 -13.90 -11.49
N ALA A 39 21.70 -14.86 -10.59
CA ALA A 39 22.52 -16.05 -10.55
C ALA A 39 22.32 -16.93 -11.79
N ALA A 40 21.08 -17.13 -12.23
CA ALA A 40 20.76 -17.89 -13.44
C ALA A 40 21.40 -17.23 -14.67
N ILE A 41 21.29 -15.92 -14.84
CA ILE A 41 21.95 -15.19 -15.91
C ILE A 41 23.46 -15.39 -15.85
N ALA A 42 24.05 -15.29 -14.66
CA ALA A 42 25.50 -15.46 -14.48
C ALA A 42 26.01 -16.86 -14.83
N VAL A 43 25.18 -17.90 -14.68
CA VAL A 43 25.54 -19.30 -14.93
C VAL A 43 25.24 -19.71 -16.36
N PHE A 44 24.08 -19.37 -16.88
CA PHE A 44 23.57 -19.90 -18.15
C PHE A 44 23.84 -19.03 -19.36
N VAL A 45 24.18 -17.74 -19.18
CA VAL A 45 24.51 -16.86 -20.30
C VAL A 45 26.01 -16.86 -20.54
N PRO A 46 26.50 -17.35 -21.71
CA PRO A 46 27.91 -17.36 -22.05
C PRO A 46 28.48 -15.93 -22.12
N SER A 47 29.66 -15.72 -21.57
CA SER A 47 30.35 -14.43 -21.59
C SER A 47 31.26 -14.36 -22.82
N GLU A 48 30.81 -13.68 -23.87
CA GLU A 48 31.63 -13.42 -25.07
C GLU A 48 32.60 -12.27 -24.80
N PRO A 49 33.87 -12.36 -25.25
CA PRO A 49 34.81 -11.25 -25.18
C PRO A 49 34.28 -10.02 -25.95
N GLY A 50 34.30 -8.85 -25.31
CA GLY A 50 33.78 -7.59 -25.88
C GLY A 50 32.33 -7.27 -25.64
N THR A 51 31.61 -8.14 -24.94
CA THR A 51 30.23 -7.83 -24.46
C THR A 51 30.27 -7.22 -23.05
N PRO A 52 29.21 -6.49 -22.60
CA PRO A 52 29.11 -5.97 -21.23
C PRO A 52 28.81 -7.06 -20.20
N LEU A 53 28.59 -8.32 -20.61
CA LEU A 53 28.20 -9.44 -19.73
C LEU A 53 29.18 -9.72 -18.60
N PRO A 54 30.52 -9.73 -18.77
CA PRO A 54 31.45 -9.94 -17.68
C PRO A 54 31.30 -8.90 -16.57
N THR A 55 31.12 -7.63 -16.94
CA THR A 55 30.91 -6.54 -15.97
C THR A 55 29.55 -6.68 -15.27
N LEU A 56 28.50 -7.01 -16.00
CA LEU A 56 27.16 -7.19 -15.47
C LEU A 56 27.09 -8.35 -14.46
N ARG A 57 27.85 -9.44 -14.68
CA ARG A 57 27.96 -10.60 -13.81
C ARG A 57 28.41 -10.22 -12.39
N TRP A 58 29.32 -9.25 -12.27
CA TRP A 58 29.81 -8.77 -10.96
C TRP A 58 28.93 -7.65 -10.38
N LEU A 59 28.34 -6.81 -11.22
CA LEU A 59 27.50 -5.71 -10.76
C LEU A 59 26.10 -6.19 -10.32
N ALA A 60 25.52 -7.20 -10.97
CA ALA A 60 24.18 -7.67 -10.65
C ALA A 60 23.99 -8.09 -9.17
N PRO A 61 24.87 -8.91 -8.56
CA PRO A 61 24.74 -9.24 -7.14
C PRO A 61 24.86 -8.01 -6.22
N VAL A 62 25.72 -7.04 -6.56
CA VAL A 62 25.85 -5.81 -5.79
C VAL A 62 24.57 -4.98 -5.84
N VAL A 63 23.98 -4.84 -7.02
CA VAL A 63 22.70 -4.12 -7.21
C VAL A 63 21.56 -4.81 -6.47
N VAL A 64 21.49 -6.15 -6.54
CA VAL A 64 20.48 -6.93 -5.79
C VAL A 64 20.66 -6.78 -4.29
N LEU A 65 21.90 -6.78 -3.80
CA LEU A 65 22.19 -6.57 -2.37
C LEU A 65 21.78 -5.18 -1.91
N LEU A 66 22.11 -4.13 -2.68
CA LEU A 66 21.69 -2.75 -2.37
C LEU A 66 20.18 -2.61 -2.38
N TYR A 67 19.52 -3.21 -3.37
CA TYR A 67 18.05 -3.26 -3.42
C TYR A 67 17.49 -3.95 -2.17
N ALA A 68 18.03 -5.12 -1.78
CA ALA A 68 17.57 -5.87 -0.61
C ALA A 68 17.71 -5.04 0.68
N VAL A 69 18.84 -4.36 0.87
CA VAL A 69 19.09 -3.51 2.05
C VAL A 69 18.03 -2.39 2.13
N VAL A 70 17.75 -1.72 1.02
CA VAL A 70 16.76 -0.64 0.98
C VAL A 70 15.33 -1.20 1.13
N ALA A 71 15.02 -2.28 0.41
CA ALA A 71 13.68 -2.85 0.37
C ALA A 71 13.27 -3.48 1.72
N ILE A 72 14.21 -4.12 2.43
CA ILE A 72 13.95 -4.78 3.71
C ILE A 72 14.15 -3.81 4.89
N GLY A 73 15.24 -3.03 4.86
CA GLY A 73 15.65 -2.21 6.00
C GLY A 73 14.97 -0.84 6.08
N VAL A 74 14.69 -0.21 4.93
CA VAL A 74 14.26 1.21 4.91
C VAL A 74 12.79 1.34 4.52
N ARG A 75 12.41 0.72 3.40
CA ARG A 75 11.08 0.90 2.78
C ARG A 75 9.89 0.59 3.69
N PRO A 76 9.85 -0.52 4.48
CA PRO A 76 8.70 -0.85 5.34
C PRO A 76 8.45 0.20 6.42
N TRP A 77 9.51 0.71 7.04
CA TRP A 77 9.42 1.71 8.10
C TRP A 77 8.92 3.06 7.58
N PHE A 78 9.43 3.49 6.41
CA PHE A 78 8.97 4.72 5.76
C PHE A 78 7.50 4.60 5.34
N LYS A 79 7.09 3.49 4.73
CA LYS A 79 5.70 3.24 4.39
C LYS A 79 4.80 3.34 5.62
N HIS A 80 5.13 2.64 6.71
CA HIS A 80 4.34 2.65 7.93
C HIS A 80 4.22 4.06 8.53
N ARG A 81 5.24 4.90 8.39
CA ARG A 81 5.25 6.26 8.90
C ARG A 81 4.36 7.22 8.09
N VAL A 82 4.29 7.00 6.78
CA VAL A 82 3.57 7.89 5.84
C VAL A 82 2.11 7.49 5.68
N TYR A 83 1.82 6.19 5.66
CA TYR A 83 0.46 5.71 5.47
C TYR A 83 -0.39 6.01 6.71
N ARG A 84 -1.43 6.83 6.50
CA ARG A 84 -2.39 7.24 7.53
C ARG A 84 -3.80 7.14 6.99
N TRP A 85 -4.75 6.92 7.88
CA TRP A 85 -6.16 6.89 7.56
C TRP A 85 -6.99 7.46 8.70
N GLU A 86 -8.19 7.92 8.40
CA GLU A 86 -9.18 8.41 9.37
C GLU A 86 -10.57 8.28 8.76
N VAL A 87 -11.52 7.85 9.56
CA VAL A 87 -12.94 7.88 9.24
C VAL A 87 -13.60 8.89 10.18
N THR A 88 -14.27 9.86 9.60
CA THR A 88 -15.10 10.85 10.32
C THR A 88 -16.57 10.61 10.01
N ASP A 89 -17.46 11.39 10.61
CA ASP A 89 -18.90 11.30 10.32
C ASP A 89 -19.24 11.68 8.88
N ASP A 90 -18.41 12.51 8.23
CA ASP A 90 -18.70 13.05 6.91
C ASP A 90 -17.87 12.44 5.79
N ALA A 91 -16.66 11.93 6.09
CA ALA A 91 -15.71 11.51 5.06
C ALA A 91 -14.68 10.49 5.54
N VAL A 92 -14.11 9.75 4.58
CA VAL A 92 -12.93 8.91 4.73
C VAL A 92 -11.71 9.68 4.22
N PHE A 93 -10.70 9.78 5.06
CA PHE A 93 -9.42 10.39 4.74
C PHE A 93 -8.34 9.33 4.66
N THR A 94 -7.53 9.35 3.61
CA THR A 94 -6.36 8.50 3.51
C THR A 94 -5.15 9.30 3.04
N ARG A 95 -3.98 8.97 3.57
CA ARG A 95 -2.69 9.45 3.09
C ARG A 95 -1.82 8.26 2.72
N THR A 96 -1.38 8.23 1.48
CA THR A 96 -0.59 7.14 0.91
C THR A 96 0.63 7.69 0.18
N GLY A 97 1.58 6.79 -0.14
CA GLY A 97 2.79 7.13 -0.89
C GLY A 97 3.99 7.46 0.00
N TRP A 98 5.19 7.14 -0.46
CA TRP A 98 6.43 7.36 0.29
C TRP A 98 7.36 8.38 -0.37
N LEU A 99 7.41 8.44 -1.69
CA LEU A 99 8.15 9.45 -2.47
C LEU A 99 7.22 10.60 -2.88
N SER A 100 6.03 10.27 -3.36
CA SER A 100 4.96 11.21 -3.64
C SER A 100 3.81 10.90 -2.70
N GLN A 101 3.35 11.86 -1.94
CA GLN A 101 2.26 11.70 -0.99
C GLN A 101 0.95 12.11 -1.65
N THR A 102 -0.04 11.23 -1.53
CA THR A 102 -1.39 11.48 -2.02
C THR A 102 -2.35 11.49 -0.84
N TRP A 103 -3.08 12.58 -0.70
CA TRP A 103 -4.19 12.72 0.23
C TRP A 103 -5.49 12.49 -0.54
N THR A 104 -6.29 11.56 -0.09
CA THR A 104 -7.59 11.30 -0.69
C THR A 104 -8.67 11.52 0.36
N LEU A 105 -9.71 12.25 -0.03
CA LEU A 105 -10.90 12.50 0.76
C LEU A 105 -12.11 11.97 0.00
N VAL A 106 -12.87 11.09 0.64
CA VAL A 106 -14.10 10.52 0.09
C VAL A 106 -15.27 10.88 1.00
N PRO A 107 -16.22 11.72 0.57
CA PRO A 107 -17.45 11.97 1.32
C PRO A 107 -18.26 10.69 1.45
N ILE A 108 -18.84 10.44 2.64
CA ILE A 108 -19.66 9.25 2.90
C ILE A 108 -20.87 9.19 1.95
N SER A 109 -21.43 10.34 1.60
CA SER A 109 -22.54 10.44 0.62
C SER A 109 -22.23 9.93 -0.79
N ARG A 110 -20.94 9.77 -1.14
CA ARG A 110 -20.49 9.24 -2.44
C ARG A 110 -20.10 7.77 -2.41
N ILE A 111 -20.15 7.13 -1.26
CA ILE A 111 -19.83 5.71 -1.12
C ILE A 111 -20.96 4.88 -1.76
N GLN A 112 -20.57 3.98 -2.66
CA GLN A 112 -21.49 3.03 -3.31
C GLN A 112 -21.43 1.65 -2.66
N THR A 113 -20.20 1.15 -2.44
CA THR A 113 -19.96 -0.17 -1.88
C THR A 113 -18.71 -0.14 -1.02
N VAL A 114 -18.72 -0.93 0.05
CA VAL A 114 -17.56 -1.14 0.92
C VAL A 114 -17.25 -2.63 0.94
N ASP A 115 -16.07 -3.00 0.46
CA ASP A 115 -15.60 -4.37 0.39
C ASP A 115 -14.42 -4.59 1.35
N VAL A 116 -14.38 -5.75 1.99
CA VAL A 116 -13.21 -6.19 2.76
C VAL A 116 -12.51 -7.30 1.99
N THR A 117 -11.26 -7.05 1.60
CA THR A 117 -10.44 -8.02 0.88
C THR A 117 -9.26 -8.47 1.71
N ARG A 118 -8.86 -9.73 1.53
CA ARG A 118 -7.76 -10.32 2.28
C ARG A 118 -6.92 -11.19 1.35
N GLY A 119 -5.72 -10.72 1.01
CA GLY A 119 -4.75 -11.48 0.25
C GLY A 119 -4.11 -12.61 1.08
N VAL A 120 -3.43 -13.55 0.42
CA VAL A 120 -2.81 -14.71 1.07
C VAL A 120 -1.83 -14.30 2.17
N LEU A 121 -0.91 -13.37 1.89
CA LEU A 121 0.02 -12.86 2.90
C LEU A 121 -0.69 -12.07 4.00
N GLN A 122 -1.73 -11.32 3.68
CA GLN A 122 -2.53 -10.61 4.68
C GLN A 122 -3.20 -11.57 5.65
N GLN A 123 -3.65 -12.74 5.19
CA GLN A 123 -4.21 -13.79 6.06
C GLN A 123 -3.19 -14.27 7.10
N LEU A 124 -1.93 -14.49 6.68
CA LEU A 124 -0.86 -14.94 7.58
C LEU A 124 -0.52 -13.90 8.66
N PHE A 125 -0.66 -12.61 8.34
CA PHE A 125 -0.37 -11.50 9.26
C PHE A 125 -1.60 -10.95 9.99
N GLY A 126 -2.78 -11.58 9.83
CA GLY A 126 -4.03 -11.13 10.45
C GLY A 126 -4.51 -9.77 9.90
N LEU A 127 -4.17 -9.43 8.66
CA LEU A 127 -4.46 -8.15 8.03
C LEU A 127 -5.57 -8.26 6.98
N SER A 128 -6.22 -7.13 6.71
CA SER A 128 -7.23 -6.97 5.66
C SER A 128 -7.13 -5.57 5.03
N THR A 129 -7.73 -5.40 3.89
CA THR A 129 -7.85 -4.12 3.18
C THR A 129 -9.33 -3.78 3.02
N VAL A 130 -9.72 -2.58 3.43
CA VAL A 130 -11.05 -2.03 3.16
C VAL A 130 -10.99 -1.25 1.86
N ALA A 131 -11.81 -1.65 0.90
CA ALA A 131 -11.95 -0.99 -0.39
C ALA A 131 -13.30 -0.25 -0.43
N VAL A 132 -13.25 1.06 -0.60
CA VAL A 132 -14.40 1.94 -0.67
C VAL A 132 -14.60 2.34 -2.13
N LEU A 133 -15.66 1.82 -2.75
CA LEU A 133 -16.05 2.21 -4.11
C LEU A 133 -16.86 3.49 -4.04
N THR A 134 -16.54 4.43 -4.93
CA THR A 134 -17.21 5.71 -5.00
C THR A 134 -17.74 6.00 -6.39
N ALA A 135 -18.80 6.82 -6.47
CA ALA A 135 -19.35 7.32 -7.72
C ALA A 135 -18.48 8.42 -8.38
N SER A 136 -17.34 8.76 -7.79
CA SER A 136 -16.47 9.80 -8.31
C SER A 136 -15.45 9.27 -9.31
N SER A 137 -14.84 10.17 -10.09
CA SER A 137 -13.76 9.85 -11.05
C SER A 137 -12.50 9.26 -10.38
N GLU A 138 -12.34 9.40 -9.08
CA GLU A 138 -11.25 8.81 -8.30
C GLU A 138 -11.38 7.29 -8.11
N GLY A 139 -12.59 6.72 -8.34
CA GLY A 139 -12.84 5.30 -8.33
C GLY A 139 -12.80 4.67 -6.93
N THR A 140 -11.98 3.63 -6.76
CA THR A 140 -11.88 2.87 -5.50
C THR A 140 -10.77 3.39 -4.62
N VAL A 141 -11.11 3.84 -3.42
CA VAL A 141 -10.14 4.20 -2.37
C VAL A 141 -9.92 3.01 -1.44
N ARG A 142 -8.67 2.73 -1.09
CA ARG A 142 -8.30 1.58 -0.26
C ARG A 142 -7.60 2.02 1.02
N ILE A 143 -8.07 1.46 2.14
CA ILE A 143 -7.39 1.52 3.43
C ILE A 143 -6.67 0.18 3.59
N TRP A 144 -5.35 0.21 3.38
CA TRP A 144 -4.52 -0.99 3.32
C TRP A 144 -4.14 -1.51 4.70
N HIS A 145 -4.00 -2.82 4.83
CA HIS A 145 -3.31 -3.48 5.95
C HIS A 145 -3.81 -3.09 7.35
N LEU A 146 -5.11 -3.01 7.52
CA LEU A 146 -5.75 -2.93 8.84
C LEU A 146 -5.74 -4.32 9.51
N GLU A 147 -5.80 -4.36 10.82
CA GLU A 147 -6.12 -5.60 11.52
C GLU A 147 -7.49 -6.11 11.09
N ALA A 148 -7.64 -7.42 10.97
CA ALA A 148 -8.81 -8.02 10.34
C ALA A 148 -10.14 -7.63 11.02
N ASP A 149 -10.13 -7.57 12.35
CA ASP A 149 -11.27 -7.15 13.17
C ASP A 149 -11.55 -5.65 13.07
N VAL A 150 -10.49 -4.83 12.95
CA VAL A 150 -10.64 -3.38 12.71
C VAL A 150 -11.20 -3.12 11.32
N ALA A 151 -10.71 -3.83 10.30
CA ALA A 151 -11.20 -3.72 8.94
C ALA A 151 -12.68 -4.05 8.84
N GLN A 152 -13.11 -5.11 9.52
CA GLN A 152 -14.51 -5.52 9.55
C GLN A 152 -15.40 -4.44 10.18
N ARG A 153 -15.03 -3.96 11.38
CA ARG A 153 -15.77 -2.88 12.06
C ARG A 153 -15.85 -1.59 11.25
N VAL A 154 -14.73 -1.20 10.63
CA VAL A 154 -14.68 0.01 9.78
C VAL A 154 -15.59 -0.15 8.56
N ALA A 155 -15.60 -1.33 7.93
CA ALA A 155 -16.45 -1.58 6.77
C ALA A 155 -17.94 -1.56 7.13
N GLU A 156 -18.32 -2.18 8.24
CA GLU A 156 -19.69 -2.18 8.76
C GLU A 156 -20.18 -0.76 9.12
N ASP A 157 -19.33 0.02 9.82
CA ASP A 157 -19.64 1.41 10.18
C ASP A 157 -19.82 2.29 8.93
N LEU A 158 -18.91 2.17 7.94
CA LEU A 158 -19.02 2.91 6.69
C LEU A 158 -20.26 2.53 5.88
N ALA A 159 -20.58 1.25 5.78
CA ALA A 159 -21.78 0.79 5.07
C ALA A 159 -23.05 1.34 5.73
N HIS A 160 -23.14 1.25 7.06
CA HIS A 160 -24.29 1.76 7.81
C HIS A 160 -24.47 3.28 7.65
N ARG A 161 -23.40 4.06 7.75
CA ARG A 161 -23.43 5.52 7.54
C ARG A 161 -23.83 5.89 6.12
N ALA A 162 -23.30 5.16 5.11
CA ALA A 162 -23.66 5.39 3.72
C ALA A 162 -25.17 5.14 3.45
N GLU A 163 -25.76 4.12 4.09
CA GLU A 163 -27.20 3.85 4.03
C GLU A 163 -28.01 4.98 4.68
N GLN A 164 -27.64 5.40 5.89
CA GLN A 164 -28.32 6.50 6.60
C GLN A 164 -28.36 7.79 5.78
N VAL A 165 -27.22 8.17 5.16
CA VAL A 165 -27.16 9.37 4.31
C VAL A 165 -28.03 9.24 3.08
N ARG A 166 -28.14 8.02 2.50
CA ARG A 166 -28.99 7.76 1.33
C ARG A 166 -30.48 7.85 1.67
N ASP A 167 -30.88 7.32 2.82
CA ASP A 167 -32.27 7.36 3.31
C ASP A 167 -32.72 8.77 3.64
N GLN A 168 -31.82 9.64 4.13
CA GLN A 168 -32.12 11.05 4.41
C GLN A 168 -32.25 11.91 3.14
N ALA A 169 -31.71 11.44 2.02
CA ALA A 169 -31.73 12.16 0.75
C ALA A 169 -32.95 11.77 -0.14
N THR A 170 -33.77 10.82 0.28
CA THR A 170 -35.00 10.35 -0.40
C THR A 170 -36.22 10.88 0.25
#